data_5f89ae16f0fe4bc8bedb451b073840a2
#
_entry.id   5f89ae16f0fe4bc8bedb451b073840a2
#
_cell.length_a   1.000
_cell.length_b   1.000
_cell.length_c   1.000
_cell.angle_alpha   90.00
_cell.angle_beta   90.00
_cell.angle_gamma   90.00
#
_symmetry.space_group_name_H-M   'P 1'
#
loop_
_entity.id
_entity.type
_entity.pdbx_description
1 polymer ?
#
loop_
_entity_poly.entity_id
_entity_poly.type
_entity_poly.pdbx_seq_one_letter_code
_entity_poly.pdbx_strand_id
1 'polypeptide(L)'
;MKVLMFGWEFPPLSSGGLGTACYGLTKSLSGKGVEITFVLPSAADITDADFIKFRSANEIVNLKIRKIPSTLRPYITSENYSRYMSQKSGRIAKIYGSTLLDEVYRYTLAAEKIAEEEDFDIIHCHDWMTFGAGIGAKRKKNRPLVLHVHSTEHDRTGGHSVNQHVYDLERKGLQKADKIIAVSNFTKDRIMKHYSVPSGKIAVVHNAVDFSQNYYEEQMHLKGSDRIVLFLGRLTLQKGPDYFVYAAKKILEHEKNVKFIIAGTGDMEPFVIEKAAELGISSKIMFAGFLSPEDVEKAYKTADIYVMPSVSEPFGITALEAMKNKTAAIVSKQSGVSEVINHCLKADFWDVDELSNQIISVLRYDPLQDALKENGYLESRKFNWDTPADKCIDVYNQLINKG
;
A
#
# COMPACT_ATOMS: atom_id res chain seq x y z
N MET A 1 7.26 14.49 22.12
CA MET A 1 6.82 13.08 22.09
C MET A 1 7.76 12.31 21.19
N LYS A 2 8.28 11.19 21.70
CA LYS A 2 9.21 10.33 20.98
C LYS A 2 8.52 9.01 20.61
N VAL A 3 8.60 8.63 19.32
CA VAL A 3 7.97 7.42 18.79
C VAL A 3 9.02 6.47 18.26
N LEU A 4 9.07 5.24 18.75
CA LEU A 4 9.82 4.15 18.14
C LEU A 4 8.90 3.47 17.13
N MET A 5 9.21 3.65 15.84
CA MET A 5 8.39 3.19 14.75
C MET A 5 9.06 2.01 14.04
N PHE A 6 8.35 0.91 13.86
CA PHE A 6 8.80 -0.25 13.12
C PHE A 6 8.05 -0.33 11.80
N GLY A 7 8.80 -0.29 10.70
CA GLY A 7 8.27 -0.41 9.36
C GLY A 7 9.04 -1.42 8.53
N TRP A 8 8.50 -1.71 7.37
CA TRP A 8 9.02 -2.68 6.44
C TRP A 8 9.44 -2.07 5.12
N GLU A 9 8.76 -1.00 4.77
CA GLU A 9 8.94 -0.25 3.56
C GLU A 9 9.05 1.23 3.86
N PHE A 10 9.99 1.87 3.19
CA PHE A 10 10.17 3.32 3.24
C PHE A 10 10.91 3.77 1.96
N PRO A 11 10.49 4.84 1.26
CA PRO A 11 11.20 5.33 0.08
C PRO A 11 12.65 5.72 0.42
N PRO A 12 13.60 5.57 -0.52
CA PRO A 12 13.46 5.08 -1.89
C PRO A 12 13.59 3.55 -2.02
N LEU A 13 13.71 2.80 -0.93
CA LEU A 13 13.90 1.34 -0.97
C LEU A 13 12.64 0.60 -1.41
N SER A 14 11.49 1.23 -1.35
CA SER A 14 10.21 0.68 -1.78
C SER A 14 9.26 1.79 -2.19
N SER A 15 8.57 1.59 -3.32
CA SER A 15 7.56 2.49 -3.89
C SER A 15 6.13 1.92 -3.81
N GLY A 16 5.91 0.91 -2.95
CA GLY A 16 4.57 0.34 -2.75
C GLY A 16 3.68 1.23 -1.88
N GLY A 17 2.38 0.90 -1.84
CA GLY A 17 1.40 1.68 -1.06
C GLY A 17 1.73 1.80 0.42
N LEU A 18 2.34 0.77 1.03
CA LEU A 18 2.80 0.81 2.43
C LEU A 18 3.97 1.81 2.60
N GLY A 19 4.95 1.78 1.69
CA GLY A 19 6.08 2.72 1.73
C GLY A 19 5.61 4.16 1.58
N THR A 20 4.71 4.43 0.64
CA THR A 20 4.08 5.74 0.44
C THR A 20 3.34 6.20 1.70
N ALA A 21 2.56 5.31 2.33
CA ALA A 21 1.82 5.62 3.56
C ALA A 21 2.77 5.91 4.73
N CYS A 22 3.80 5.07 4.94
CA CYS A 22 4.79 5.28 5.99
C CYS A 22 5.53 6.62 5.82
N TYR A 23 5.93 6.95 4.60
CA TYR A 23 6.62 8.21 4.30
C TYR A 23 5.74 9.43 4.57
N GLY A 24 4.53 9.46 3.99
CA GLY A 24 3.62 10.59 4.12
C GLY A 24 3.23 10.84 5.58
N LEU A 25 2.89 9.79 6.31
CA LEU A 25 2.55 9.88 7.72
C LEU A 25 3.75 10.35 8.57
N THR A 26 4.93 9.77 8.36
CA THR A 26 6.15 10.11 9.12
C THR A 26 6.55 11.57 8.87
N LYS A 27 6.50 12.03 7.62
CA LYS A 27 6.78 13.43 7.23
C LYS A 27 5.85 14.39 7.96
N SER A 28 4.56 14.14 7.97
CA SER A 28 3.60 15.01 8.63
C SER A 28 3.69 14.96 10.16
N LEU A 29 3.88 13.78 10.77
CA LEU A 29 4.12 13.65 12.21
C LEU A 29 5.35 14.43 12.65
N SER A 30 6.46 14.31 11.91
CA SER A 30 7.69 15.04 12.18
C SER A 30 7.49 16.56 12.06
N GLY A 31 6.78 17.02 11.03
CA GLY A 31 6.42 18.44 10.87
C GLY A 31 5.57 19.00 12.01
N LYS A 32 4.87 18.13 12.76
CA LYS A 32 4.10 18.47 13.97
C LYS A 32 4.91 18.31 15.28
N GLY A 33 6.23 18.14 15.19
CA GLY A 33 7.13 18.09 16.33
C GLY A 33 7.23 16.71 17.01
N VAL A 34 6.77 15.64 16.37
CA VAL A 34 7.00 14.26 16.84
C VAL A 34 8.42 13.83 16.47
N GLU A 35 9.22 13.41 17.44
CA GLU A 35 10.54 12.81 17.22
C GLU A 35 10.37 11.32 16.89
N ILE A 36 10.86 10.88 15.74
CA ILE A 36 10.64 9.50 15.27
C ILE A 36 11.97 8.78 15.11
N THR A 37 12.11 7.64 15.77
CA THR A 37 13.13 6.63 15.44
C THR A 37 12.48 5.56 14.60
N PHE A 38 12.75 5.55 13.29
CA PHE A 38 12.18 4.58 12.36
C PHE A 38 13.15 3.42 12.14
N VAL A 39 12.71 2.21 12.44
CA VAL A 39 13.50 0.97 12.32
C VAL A 39 13.07 0.22 11.07
N LEU A 40 14.02 -0.04 10.16
CA LEU A 40 13.80 -0.68 8.87
C LEU A 40 14.74 -1.88 8.68
N PRO A 41 14.30 -2.94 7.98
CA PRO A 41 15.23 -3.90 7.41
C PRO A 41 16.05 -3.24 6.30
N SER A 42 17.34 -3.59 6.18
CA SER A 42 18.19 -3.16 5.07
C SER A 42 18.85 -4.37 4.43
N ALA A 43 19.02 -4.35 3.10
CA ALA A 43 19.76 -5.41 2.42
C ALA A 43 21.21 -5.48 2.97
N ALA A 44 21.71 -6.70 3.16
CA ALA A 44 23.03 -6.94 3.74
C ALA A 44 24.19 -6.40 2.89
N ASP A 45 23.96 -6.18 1.59
CA ASP A 45 24.96 -5.74 0.61
C ASP A 45 24.87 -4.23 0.27
N ILE A 46 23.98 -3.48 0.93
CA ILE A 46 23.88 -2.02 0.71
C ILE A 46 24.88 -1.33 1.62
N THR A 47 25.91 -0.74 1.02
CA THR A 47 26.89 0.10 1.72
C THR A 47 26.25 1.41 2.16
N ASP A 48 26.81 2.05 3.21
CA ASP A 48 26.31 3.35 3.70
C ASP A 48 26.31 4.45 2.63
N ALA A 49 27.14 4.31 1.57
CA ALA A 49 27.19 5.24 0.45
C ALA A 49 25.90 5.27 -0.40
N ASP A 50 25.20 4.13 -0.54
CA ASP A 50 23.92 4.07 -1.27
C ASP A 50 22.76 4.68 -0.49
N PHE A 51 22.92 4.82 0.83
CA PHE A 51 21.94 5.44 1.72
C PHE A 51 22.05 6.98 1.76
N ILE A 52 23.17 7.55 1.38
CA ILE A 52 23.36 9.02 1.26
C ILE A 52 22.47 9.59 0.13
N LYS A 53 22.01 8.78 -0.81
CA LYS A 53 20.98 9.15 -1.80
C LYS A 53 19.55 9.23 -1.23
N PHE A 54 19.35 9.02 0.06
CA PHE A 54 18.09 9.30 0.78
C PHE A 54 17.83 10.82 0.88
N ARG A 55 17.69 11.49 -0.25
CA ARG A 55 17.28 12.91 -0.25
C ARG A 55 15.96 13.11 0.49
N SER A 56 15.03 12.16 0.35
CA SER A 56 13.72 12.27 0.99
C SER A 56 13.71 12.09 2.51
N ALA A 57 14.62 11.30 3.09
CA ALA A 57 14.69 11.16 4.55
C ALA A 57 15.39 12.37 5.20
N ASN A 58 16.34 13.02 4.49
CA ASN A 58 17.00 14.23 4.95
C ASN A 58 16.08 15.46 4.96
N GLU A 59 14.92 15.39 4.30
CA GLU A 59 13.91 16.46 4.31
C GLU A 59 13.00 16.40 5.55
N ILE A 60 13.07 15.33 6.34
CA ILE A 60 12.25 15.15 7.54
C ILE A 60 13.08 15.50 8.77
N VAL A 61 12.80 16.64 9.39
CA VAL A 61 13.65 17.30 10.40
C VAL A 61 13.90 16.45 11.67
N ASN A 62 12.92 15.72 12.15
CA ASN A 62 12.98 14.97 13.43
C ASN A 62 12.95 13.45 13.21
N LEU A 63 13.57 12.95 12.14
CA LEU A 63 13.60 11.55 11.79
C LEU A 63 14.99 10.95 11.98
N LYS A 64 15.08 9.94 12.84
CA LYS A 64 16.25 9.06 12.99
C LYS A 64 15.95 7.70 12.37
N ILE A 65 16.79 7.21 11.48
CA ILE A 65 16.65 5.88 10.89
C ILE A 65 17.64 4.91 11.53
N ARG A 66 17.12 3.77 11.99
CA ARG A 66 17.90 2.61 12.45
C ARG A 66 17.69 1.45 11.50
N LYS A 67 18.75 0.72 11.19
CA LYS A 67 18.72 -0.37 10.23
C LYS A 67 19.00 -1.70 10.91
N ILE A 68 18.29 -2.72 10.50
CA ILE A 68 18.56 -4.12 10.86
C ILE A 68 18.98 -4.84 9.57
N PRO A 69 20.23 -5.33 9.45
CA PRO A 69 20.63 -6.13 8.31
C PRO A 69 19.67 -7.31 8.11
N SER A 70 19.06 -7.43 6.92
CA SER A 70 18.02 -8.40 6.66
C SER A 70 17.96 -8.77 5.19
N THR A 71 17.54 -9.99 4.89
CA THR A 71 17.24 -10.46 3.54
C THR A 71 15.78 -10.23 3.15
N LEU A 72 15.00 -9.65 4.04
CA LEU A 72 13.60 -9.36 3.79
C LEU A 72 13.45 -8.22 2.78
N ARG A 73 12.45 -8.38 1.91
CA ARG A 73 12.12 -7.41 0.86
C ARG A 73 10.64 -7.11 0.89
N PRO A 74 10.22 -5.94 0.43
CA PRO A 74 8.81 -5.61 0.27
C PRO A 74 8.07 -6.69 -0.50
N TYR A 75 6.87 -7.04 -0.01
CA TYR A 75 5.94 -7.99 -0.65
C TYR A 75 6.49 -9.42 -0.88
N ILE A 76 7.58 -9.81 -0.19
CA ILE A 76 8.12 -11.15 -0.34
C ILE A 76 7.14 -12.18 0.24
N THR A 77 6.80 -13.19 -0.55
CA THR A 77 6.03 -14.36 -0.09
C THR A 77 6.95 -15.41 0.49
N SER A 78 6.41 -16.35 1.28
CA SER A 78 7.19 -17.47 1.82
C SER A 78 7.84 -18.29 0.71
N GLU A 79 7.15 -18.50 -0.40
CA GLU A 79 7.68 -19.24 -1.57
C GLU A 79 8.83 -18.49 -2.25
N ASN A 80 8.62 -17.19 -2.55
CA ASN A 80 9.64 -16.37 -3.19
C ASN A 80 10.86 -16.17 -2.27
N TYR A 81 10.66 -16.08 -0.97
CA TYR A 81 11.75 -16.04 0.00
C TYR A 81 12.56 -17.35 -0.03
N SER A 82 11.88 -18.50 0.04
CA SER A 82 12.55 -19.81 0.00
C SER A 82 13.32 -20.01 -1.31
N ARG A 83 12.74 -19.62 -2.45
CA ARG A 83 13.42 -19.64 -3.76
C ARG A 83 14.65 -18.71 -3.78
N TYR A 84 14.52 -17.50 -3.25
CA TYR A 84 15.66 -16.58 -3.13
C TYR A 84 16.77 -17.15 -2.27
N MET A 85 16.44 -17.71 -1.09
CA MET A 85 17.42 -18.29 -0.17
C MET A 85 18.09 -19.55 -0.72
N SER A 86 17.40 -20.38 -1.49
CA SER A 86 17.97 -21.57 -2.14
C SER A 86 19.06 -21.24 -3.17
N GLN A 87 19.02 -20.04 -3.76
CA GLN A 87 20.02 -19.54 -4.71
C GLN A 87 21.24 -18.89 -4.03
N LYS A 88 21.20 -18.67 -2.72
CA LYS A 88 22.30 -18.07 -1.95
C LYS A 88 23.19 -19.11 -1.33
N SER A 89 24.46 -18.74 -1.04
CA SER A 89 25.38 -19.64 -0.37
C SER A 89 24.87 -20.06 1.01
N GLY A 90 25.15 -21.28 1.43
CA GLY A 90 24.76 -21.81 2.75
C GLY A 90 25.26 -20.97 3.94
N ARG A 91 26.25 -20.09 3.75
CA ARG A 91 26.72 -19.13 4.76
C ARG A 91 25.68 -18.03 5.02
N ILE A 92 25.02 -17.54 3.96
CA ILE A 92 23.97 -16.52 4.05
C ILE A 92 22.75 -17.10 4.77
N ALA A 93 22.33 -18.32 4.42
CA ALA A 93 21.21 -18.99 5.10
C ALA A 93 21.47 -19.25 6.60
N LYS A 94 22.72 -19.38 7.03
CA LYS A 94 23.08 -19.51 8.45
C LYS A 94 23.00 -18.19 9.24
N ILE A 95 23.20 -17.05 8.55
CA ILE A 95 23.15 -15.71 9.18
C ILE A 95 21.72 -15.18 9.20
N TYR A 96 20.98 -15.39 8.11
CA TYR A 96 19.60 -14.95 7.93
C TYR A 96 18.68 -16.18 7.93
N GLY A 97 17.44 -16.04 8.36
CA GLY A 97 16.52 -17.16 8.42
C GLY A 97 16.38 -17.93 7.11
N SER A 98 16.20 -19.24 7.19
CA SER A 98 15.98 -20.10 6.02
C SER A 98 14.58 -19.93 5.43
N THR A 99 13.64 -19.50 6.27
CA THR A 99 12.26 -19.19 5.88
C THR A 99 11.93 -17.71 6.17
N LEU A 100 10.87 -17.21 5.54
CA LEU A 100 10.37 -15.85 5.82
C LEU A 100 10.08 -15.63 7.31
N LEU A 101 9.50 -16.62 7.97
CA LEU A 101 9.15 -16.56 9.40
C LEU A 101 10.38 -16.54 10.31
N ASP A 102 11.41 -17.32 9.97
CA ASP A 102 12.68 -17.29 10.71
C ASP A 102 13.30 -15.90 10.65
N GLU A 103 13.27 -15.28 9.47
CA GLU A 103 13.83 -13.95 9.31
C GLU A 103 13.01 -12.87 10.02
N VAL A 104 11.69 -12.95 10.01
CA VAL A 104 10.81 -12.08 10.81
C VAL A 104 11.11 -12.24 12.31
N TYR A 105 11.37 -13.46 12.77
CA TYR A 105 11.76 -13.70 14.15
C TYR A 105 13.14 -13.10 14.46
N ARG A 106 14.14 -13.27 13.57
CA ARG A 106 15.47 -12.67 13.71
C ARG A 106 15.38 -11.14 13.75
N TYR A 107 14.56 -10.54 12.87
CA TYR A 107 14.28 -9.10 12.87
C TYR A 107 13.70 -8.67 14.23
N THR A 108 12.76 -9.44 14.78
CA THR A 108 12.17 -9.18 16.10
C THR A 108 13.24 -9.11 17.20
N LEU A 109 14.17 -10.07 17.25
CA LEU A 109 15.24 -10.09 18.26
C LEU A 109 16.20 -8.90 18.12
N ALA A 110 16.52 -8.50 16.90
CA ALA A 110 17.35 -7.32 16.65
C ALA A 110 16.62 -6.01 17.04
N ALA A 111 15.32 -5.93 16.76
CA ALA A 111 14.48 -4.79 17.14
C ALA A 111 14.37 -4.63 18.67
N GLU A 112 14.34 -5.71 19.43
CA GLU A 112 14.36 -5.68 20.90
C GLU A 112 15.62 -5.01 21.44
N LYS A 113 16.79 -5.27 20.84
CA LYS A 113 18.06 -4.62 21.22
C LYS A 113 18.02 -3.11 20.93
N ILE A 114 17.50 -2.72 19.77
CA ILE A 114 17.33 -1.32 19.45
C ILE A 114 16.40 -0.63 20.45
N ALA A 115 15.31 -1.28 20.83
CA ALA A 115 14.39 -0.76 21.83
C ALA A 115 15.04 -0.58 23.22
N GLU A 116 16.02 -1.39 23.60
CA GLU A 116 16.80 -1.20 24.83
C GLU A 116 17.67 0.07 24.79
N GLU A 117 18.22 0.41 23.62
CA GLU A 117 19.13 1.53 23.40
C GLU A 117 18.41 2.88 23.23
N GLU A 118 17.19 2.87 22.67
CA GLU A 118 16.45 4.08 22.31
C GLU A 118 15.55 4.55 23.47
N ASP A 119 15.34 5.87 23.55
CA ASP A 119 14.37 6.49 24.43
C ASP A 119 13.11 6.86 23.65
N PHE A 120 11.94 6.41 24.11
CA PHE A 120 10.66 6.64 23.45
C PHE A 120 9.48 6.57 24.41
N ASP A 121 8.39 7.25 24.04
CA ASP A 121 7.15 7.29 24.77
C ASP A 121 6.13 6.27 24.25
N ILE A 122 6.16 6.00 22.92
CA ILE A 122 5.21 5.17 22.19
C ILE A 122 5.96 4.23 21.24
N ILE A 123 5.37 3.05 21.04
CA ILE A 123 5.77 2.07 20.01
C ILE A 123 4.69 2.07 18.94
N HIS A 124 5.09 2.22 17.66
CA HIS A 124 4.19 2.17 16.52
C HIS A 124 4.69 1.19 15.47
N CYS A 125 3.89 0.19 15.12
CA CYS A 125 4.26 -0.87 14.19
C CYS A 125 3.37 -0.85 12.95
N HIS A 126 3.97 -1.01 11.75
CA HIS A 126 3.28 -1.09 10.49
C HIS A 126 3.24 -2.53 9.97
N ASP A 127 2.05 -3.11 9.93
CA ASP A 127 1.74 -4.47 9.49
C ASP A 127 2.43 -5.62 10.23
N TRP A 128 1.98 -6.83 9.96
CA TRP A 128 2.25 -8.05 10.72
C TRP A 128 3.72 -8.39 10.91
N MET A 129 4.57 -8.09 9.92
CA MET A 129 6.00 -8.40 9.99
C MET A 129 6.73 -7.63 11.09
N THR A 130 6.16 -6.52 11.56
CA THR A 130 6.73 -5.69 12.64
C THR A 130 6.07 -5.92 13.99
N PHE A 131 4.95 -6.65 14.05
CA PHE A 131 4.20 -6.82 15.31
C PHE A 131 5.01 -7.52 16.38
N GLY A 132 5.83 -8.52 16.01
CA GLY A 132 6.76 -9.18 16.93
C GLY A 132 7.74 -8.20 17.57
N ALA A 133 8.33 -7.32 16.76
CA ALA A 133 9.24 -6.26 17.21
C ALA A 133 8.58 -5.32 18.22
N GLY A 134 7.35 -4.88 17.92
CA GLY A 134 6.58 -4.03 18.84
C GLY A 134 6.25 -4.71 20.17
N ILE A 135 5.86 -5.98 20.16
CA ILE A 135 5.61 -6.76 21.38
C ILE A 135 6.89 -6.89 22.21
N GLY A 136 8.02 -7.17 21.54
CA GLY A 136 9.32 -7.24 22.19
C GLY A 136 9.74 -5.92 22.84
N ALA A 137 9.62 -4.82 22.10
CA ALA A 137 9.92 -3.48 22.61
C ALA A 137 9.03 -3.10 23.80
N LYS A 138 7.72 -3.40 23.74
CA LYS A 138 6.79 -3.20 24.87
C LYS A 138 7.22 -3.97 26.11
N ARG A 139 7.65 -5.22 25.96
CA ARG A 139 8.14 -6.03 27.09
C ARG A 139 9.40 -5.44 27.71
N LYS A 140 10.29 -4.82 26.93
CA LYS A 140 11.55 -4.26 27.40
C LYS A 140 11.39 -2.92 28.13
N LYS A 141 10.53 -2.04 27.64
CA LYS A 141 10.43 -0.65 28.14
C LYS A 141 9.08 -0.32 28.79
N ASN A 142 8.12 -1.25 28.78
CA ASN A 142 6.75 -1.04 29.30
C ASN A 142 6.08 0.23 28.73
N ARG A 143 6.25 0.49 27.42
CA ARG A 143 5.63 1.60 26.72
C ARG A 143 4.41 1.13 25.92
N PRO A 144 3.40 1.99 25.70
CA PRO A 144 2.22 1.64 24.93
C PRO A 144 2.56 1.22 23.50
N LEU A 145 1.84 0.21 22.99
CA LEU A 145 1.99 -0.36 21.65
C LEU A 145 0.78 -0.02 20.77
N VAL A 146 1.03 0.70 19.70
CA VAL A 146 0.08 0.97 18.62
C VAL A 146 0.43 0.11 17.40
N LEU A 147 -0.54 -0.61 16.87
CA LEU A 147 -0.39 -1.36 15.62
C LEU A 147 -1.19 -0.66 14.52
N HIS A 148 -0.53 -0.32 13.42
CA HIS A 148 -1.15 0.26 12.24
C HIS A 148 -1.30 -0.83 11.19
N VAL A 149 -2.54 -1.16 10.85
CA VAL A 149 -2.89 -2.24 9.92
C VAL A 149 -3.20 -1.63 8.56
N HIS A 150 -2.29 -1.84 7.60
CA HIS A 150 -2.46 -1.44 6.22
C HIS A 150 -3.09 -2.55 5.38
N SER A 151 -2.90 -3.82 5.78
CA SER A 151 -3.50 -4.98 5.14
C SER A 151 -3.47 -6.17 6.09
N THR A 152 -4.50 -6.99 6.05
CA THR A 152 -4.55 -8.27 6.77
C THR A 152 -4.26 -9.43 5.84
N GLU A 153 -4.00 -10.63 6.40
CA GLU A 153 -3.84 -11.84 5.60
C GLU A 153 -5.11 -12.16 4.79
N HIS A 154 -6.28 -11.88 5.34
CA HIS A 154 -7.55 -12.03 4.63
C HIS A 154 -7.67 -11.09 3.42
N ASP A 155 -7.05 -9.91 3.45
CA ASP A 155 -7.02 -9.01 2.30
C ASP A 155 -6.09 -9.53 1.22
N ARG A 156 -4.87 -9.95 1.61
CA ARG A 156 -3.83 -10.43 0.68
C ARG A 156 -4.24 -11.68 -0.08
N THR A 157 -5.02 -12.55 0.55
CA THR A 157 -5.49 -13.80 -0.04
C THR A 157 -6.88 -13.71 -0.65
N GLY A 158 -7.51 -12.52 -0.66
CA GLY A 158 -8.90 -12.37 -1.11
C GLY A 158 -9.90 -13.12 -0.23
N GLY A 159 -9.52 -13.53 0.98
CA GLY A 159 -10.33 -14.33 1.91
C GLY A 159 -10.25 -15.83 1.68
N HIS A 160 -9.47 -16.28 0.70
CA HIS A 160 -9.25 -17.70 0.40
C HIS A 160 -7.83 -18.12 0.83
N SER A 161 -7.67 -19.37 1.23
CA SER A 161 -6.36 -19.99 1.52
C SER A 161 -5.48 -19.18 2.48
N VAL A 162 -6.04 -18.66 3.56
CA VAL A 162 -5.37 -17.88 4.59
C VAL A 162 -4.16 -18.64 5.14
N ASN A 163 -2.99 -18.02 5.15
CA ASN A 163 -1.80 -18.60 5.78
C ASN A 163 -1.95 -18.57 7.29
N GLN A 164 -2.12 -19.72 7.90
CA GLN A 164 -2.39 -19.85 9.33
C GLN A 164 -1.29 -19.24 10.21
N HIS A 165 -0.02 -19.36 9.82
CA HIS A 165 1.07 -18.79 10.61
C HIS A 165 1.06 -17.25 10.60
N VAL A 166 0.78 -16.65 9.44
CA VAL A 166 0.65 -15.18 9.32
C VAL A 166 -0.57 -14.71 10.12
N TYR A 167 -1.70 -15.40 9.97
CA TYR A 167 -2.91 -15.12 10.74
C TYR A 167 -2.67 -15.15 12.25
N ASP A 168 -1.95 -16.17 12.74
CA ASP A 168 -1.65 -16.32 14.17
C ASP A 168 -0.75 -15.19 14.68
N LEU A 169 0.23 -14.74 13.86
CA LEU A 169 1.08 -13.59 14.19
C LEU A 169 0.26 -12.29 14.22
N GLU A 170 -0.61 -12.06 13.23
CA GLU A 170 -1.53 -10.92 13.22
C GLU A 170 -2.43 -10.93 14.45
N ARG A 171 -3.10 -12.07 14.72
CA ARG A 171 -3.99 -12.22 15.87
C ARG A 171 -3.29 -11.94 17.18
N LYS A 172 -2.10 -12.51 17.37
CA LYS A 172 -1.28 -12.28 18.58
C LYS A 172 -0.91 -10.80 18.73
N GLY A 173 -0.49 -10.16 17.65
CA GLY A 173 -0.17 -8.73 17.64
C GLY A 173 -1.37 -7.90 18.06
N LEU A 174 -2.49 -8.07 17.36
CA LEU A 174 -3.73 -7.34 17.57
C LEU A 174 -4.27 -7.49 19.00
N GLN A 175 -4.12 -8.68 19.61
CA GLN A 175 -4.50 -8.91 20.99
C GLN A 175 -3.58 -8.16 21.98
N LYS A 176 -2.25 -8.10 21.73
CA LYS A 176 -1.24 -7.50 22.61
C LYS A 176 -1.12 -5.98 22.50
N ALA A 177 -1.61 -5.38 21.42
CA ALA A 177 -1.62 -3.93 21.24
C ALA A 177 -2.47 -3.22 22.32
N ASP A 178 -2.12 -2.00 22.64
CA ASP A 178 -2.95 -1.13 23.48
C ASP A 178 -4.00 -0.40 22.64
N LYS A 179 -3.64 -0.04 21.40
CA LYS A 179 -4.54 0.52 20.40
C LYS A 179 -4.16 0.01 19.02
N ILE A 180 -5.15 -0.04 18.14
CA ILE A 180 -4.98 -0.43 16.74
C ILE A 180 -5.45 0.74 15.87
N ILE A 181 -4.69 1.06 14.85
CA ILE A 181 -5.07 1.97 13.79
C ILE A 181 -5.39 1.13 12.55
N ALA A 182 -6.58 1.28 12.01
CA ALA A 182 -6.99 0.70 10.74
C ALA A 182 -7.08 1.81 9.68
N VAL A 183 -6.63 1.53 8.45
CA VAL A 183 -6.60 2.53 7.37
C VAL A 183 -7.98 2.87 6.80
N SER A 184 -9.03 2.15 7.20
CA SER A 184 -10.42 2.38 6.78
C SER A 184 -11.41 1.68 7.71
N ASN A 185 -12.70 2.01 7.61
CA ASN A 185 -13.75 1.22 8.26
C ASN A 185 -13.84 -0.18 7.66
N PHE A 186 -13.62 -0.33 6.36
CA PHE A 186 -13.52 -1.62 5.69
C PHE A 186 -12.46 -2.52 6.36
N THR A 187 -11.25 -2.00 6.64
CA THR A 187 -10.20 -2.73 7.36
C THR A 187 -10.59 -2.99 8.83
N LYS A 188 -11.18 -1.99 9.51
CA LYS A 188 -11.67 -2.15 10.88
C LYS A 188 -12.67 -3.30 11.00
N ASP A 189 -13.65 -3.38 10.11
CA ASP A 189 -14.67 -4.43 10.12
C ASP A 189 -14.05 -5.81 9.88
N ARG A 190 -13.04 -5.91 9.00
CA ARG A 190 -12.27 -7.15 8.82
C ARG A 190 -11.50 -7.57 10.07
N ILE A 191 -10.85 -6.63 10.74
CA ILE A 191 -10.13 -6.89 12.00
C ILE A 191 -11.12 -7.38 13.07
N MET A 192 -12.26 -6.73 13.20
CA MET A 192 -13.30 -7.15 14.15
C MET A 192 -13.82 -8.55 13.83
N LYS A 193 -14.16 -8.79 12.57
CA LYS A 193 -14.77 -10.03 12.11
C LYS A 193 -13.84 -11.24 12.21
N HIS A 194 -12.59 -11.09 11.76
CA HIS A 194 -11.69 -12.23 11.60
C HIS A 194 -10.74 -12.44 12.79
N TYR A 195 -10.43 -11.38 13.56
CA TYR A 195 -9.51 -11.48 14.69
C TYR A 195 -10.15 -11.27 16.05
N SER A 196 -11.49 -11.08 16.09
CA SER A 196 -12.28 -10.90 17.32
C SER A 196 -11.77 -9.73 18.20
N VAL A 197 -11.36 -8.63 17.57
CA VAL A 197 -10.89 -7.43 18.27
C VAL A 197 -12.09 -6.51 18.55
N PRO A 198 -12.26 -6.01 19.78
CA PRO A 198 -13.36 -5.10 20.11
C PRO A 198 -13.21 -3.74 19.40
N SER A 199 -14.32 -3.19 18.90
CA SER A 199 -14.37 -1.92 18.14
C SER A 199 -13.70 -0.75 18.88
N GLY A 200 -13.86 -0.64 20.19
CA GLY A 200 -13.27 0.41 21.01
C GLY A 200 -11.73 0.42 21.06
N LYS A 201 -11.09 -0.69 20.66
CA LYS A 201 -9.64 -0.81 20.54
C LYS A 201 -9.12 -0.27 19.20
N ILE A 202 -9.98 -0.06 18.20
CA ILE A 202 -9.60 0.28 16.83
C ILE A 202 -9.99 1.72 16.52
N ALA A 203 -9.01 2.53 16.17
CA ALA A 203 -9.20 3.87 15.59
C ALA A 203 -9.08 3.78 14.06
N VAL A 204 -9.87 4.55 13.33
CA VAL A 204 -9.78 4.64 11.86
C VAL A 204 -9.01 5.89 11.47
N VAL A 205 -7.91 5.70 10.77
CA VAL A 205 -7.05 6.76 10.23
C VAL A 205 -6.84 6.48 8.74
N HIS A 206 -7.62 7.17 7.91
CA HIS A 206 -7.53 7.01 6.46
C HIS A 206 -6.17 7.48 5.94
N ASN A 207 -5.65 6.80 4.92
CA ASN A 207 -4.47 7.25 4.20
C ASN A 207 -4.78 8.53 3.40
N ALA A 208 -3.73 9.15 2.89
CA ALA A 208 -3.79 10.39 2.13
C ALA A 208 -2.89 10.34 0.89
N VAL A 209 -2.81 11.44 0.16
CA VAL A 209 -1.94 11.62 -1.00
C VAL A 209 -1.09 12.86 -0.82
N ASP A 210 0.14 12.83 -1.31
CA ASP A 210 1.05 13.99 -1.25
C ASP A 210 0.91 14.84 -2.51
N PHE A 211 0.63 16.13 -2.32
CA PHE A 211 0.55 17.14 -3.39
C PHE A 211 1.85 17.93 -3.56
N SER A 212 2.86 17.74 -2.72
CA SER A 212 4.12 18.49 -2.79
C SER A 212 5.03 18.05 -3.94
N GLN A 213 4.79 16.89 -4.51
CA GLN A 213 5.57 16.35 -5.62
C GLN A 213 4.74 16.44 -6.91
N ASN A 214 5.07 17.41 -7.76
CA ASN A 214 4.61 17.49 -9.14
C ASN A 214 5.83 17.27 -10.03
N TYR A 215 5.97 16.09 -10.60
CA TYR A 215 7.15 15.77 -11.41
C TYR A 215 7.12 16.38 -12.81
N TYR A 216 5.92 16.74 -13.36
CA TYR A 216 5.82 17.30 -14.72
C TYR A 216 4.61 18.22 -14.87
N GLU A 217 4.84 19.42 -15.43
CA GLU A 217 3.78 20.33 -15.91
C GLU A 217 3.37 20.04 -17.36
N GLU A 218 4.21 19.39 -18.16
CA GLU A 218 3.93 19.15 -19.57
C GLU A 218 2.96 17.99 -19.77
N GLN A 219 1.85 18.29 -20.43
CA GLN A 219 0.98 17.25 -21.00
C GLN A 219 1.75 16.49 -22.07
N MET A 220 2.12 15.26 -21.79
CA MET A 220 2.68 14.40 -22.83
C MET A 220 1.59 14.10 -23.86
N HIS A 221 1.69 14.68 -25.03
CA HIS A 221 0.86 14.36 -26.21
C HIS A 221 1.23 12.98 -26.78
N LEU A 222 1.14 11.92 -25.95
CA LEU A 222 1.20 10.55 -26.46
C LEU A 222 -0.15 10.07 -26.99
N LYS A 223 -1.17 10.93 -27.01
CA LYS A 223 -2.50 10.61 -27.53
C LYS A 223 -2.47 10.58 -29.06
N GLY A 224 -2.36 9.37 -29.59
CA GLY A 224 -3.06 9.06 -30.84
C GLY A 224 -4.59 9.15 -30.65
N SER A 225 -5.38 8.70 -31.61
CA SER A 225 -6.86 8.70 -31.53
C SER A 225 -7.45 7.73 -30.51
N ASP A 226 -6.63 6.88 -29.86
CA ASP A 226 -7.11 5.85 -28.93
C ASP A 226 -7.31 6.42 -27.52
N ARG A 227 -8.41 6.07 -26.88
CA ARG A 227 -8.67 6.30 -25.45
C ARG A 227 -7.88 5.28 -24.61
N ILE A 228 -7.42 5.69 -23.42
CA ILE A 228 -6.56 4.86 -22.57
C ILE A 228 -7.24 4.56 -21.24
N VAL A 229 -7.39 3.26 -20.95
CA VAL A 229 -7.89 2.75 -19.67
C VAL A 229 -6.72 2.10 -18.91
N LEU A 230 -6.44 2.58 -17.71
CA LEU A 230 -5.28 2.20 -16.89
C LEU A 230 -5.69 1.32 -15.72
N PHE A 231 -5.01 0.19 -15.56
CA PHE A 231 -4.86 -0.53 -14.31
C PHE A 231 -3.43 -0.29 -13.77
N LEU A 232 -3.31 0.08 -12.49
CA LEU A 232 -2.01 0.27 -11.86
C LEU A 232 -2.02 -0.37 -10.46
N GLY A 233 -1.15 -1.35 -10.25
CA GLY A 233 -1.04 -2.07 -8.99
C GLY A 233 -0.33 -3.40 -9.14
N ARG A 234 -0.10 -4.10 -8.02
CA ARG A 234 0.45 -5.46 -8.07
C ARG A 234 -0.50 -6.41 -8.80
N LEU A 235 0.05 -7.27 -9.64
CA LEU A 235 -0.75 -8.31 -10.33
C LEU A 235 -0.96 -9.51 -9.41
N THR A 236 -1.88 -9.36 -8.46
CA THR A 236 -2.22 -10.36 -7.43
C THR A 236 -3.73 -10.54 -7.36
N LEU A 237 -4.18 -11.66 -6.79
CA LEU A 237 -5.61 -11.93 -6.57
C LEU A 237 -6.31 -10.77 -5.85
N GLN A 238 -5.64 -10.17 -4.87
CA GLN A 238 -6.15 -9.02 -4.11
C GLN A 238 -6.56 -7.84 -5.01
N LYS A 239 -5.79 -7.58 -6.08
CA LYS A 239 -5.97 -6.42 -6.96
C LYS A 239 -6.91 -6.66 -8.15
N GLY A 240 -7.25 -7.92 -8.43
CA GLY A 240 -8.23 -8.30 -9.43
C GLY A 240 -7.87 -7.94 -10.88
N PRO A 241 -6.62 -8.16 -11.34
CA PRO A 241 -6.24 -7.82 -12.72
C PRO A 241 -7.00 -8.65 -13.77
N ASP A 242 -7.50 -9.82 -13.41
CA ASP A 242 -8.35 -10.68 -14.23
C ASP A 242 -9.71 -10.03 -14.52
N TYR A 243 -10.35 -9.42 -13.52
CA TYR A 243 -11.60 -8.67 -13.72
C TYR A 243 -11.41 -7.50 -14.69
N PHE A 244 -10.25 -6.84 -14.65
CA PHE A 244 -9.89 -5.80 -15.61
C PHE A 244 -9.81 -6.34 -17.04
N VAL A 245 -9.18 -7.51 -17.25
CA VAL A 245 -9.07 -8.14 -18.57
C VAL A 245 -10.44 -8.62 -19.09
N TYR A 246 -11.30 -9.16 -18.22
CA TYR A 246 -12.66 -9.53 -18.61
C TYR A 246 -13.48 -8.29 -19.00
N ALA A 247 -13.38 -7.20 -18.26
CA ALA A 247 -14.01 -5.94 -18.62
C ALA A 247 -13.47 -5.40 -19.95
N ALA A 248 -12.15 -5.44 -20.18
CA ALA A 248 -11.53 -5.01 -21.43
C ALA A 248 -12.10 -5.76 -22.64
N LYS A 249 -12.33 -7.08 -22.52
CA LYS A 249 -12.97 -7.89 -23.59
C LYS A 249 -14.35 -7.36 -23.96
N LYS A 250 -15.20 -7.10 -22.94
CA LYS A 250 -16.56 -6.59 -23.16
C LYS A 250 -16.54 -5.18 -23.73
N ILE A 251 -15.67 -4.31 -23.25
CA ILE A 251 -15.53 -2.95 -23.77
C ILE A 251 -15.18 -2.97 -25.26
N LEU A 252 -14.26 -3.83 -25.69
CA LEU A 252 -13.81 -3.93 -27.07
C LEU A 252 -14.89 -4.47 -28.04
N GLU A 253 -15.97 -5.01 -27.54
CA GLU A 253 -17.15 -5.35 -28.37
C GLU A 253 -17.86 -4.08 -28.86
N HIS A 254 -17.82 -3.01 -28.07
CA HIS A 254 -18.54 -1.75 -28.30
C HIS A 254 -17.62 -0.58 -28.69
N GLU A 255 -16.38 -0.54 -28.17
CA GLU A 255 -15.40 0.53 -28.36
C GLU A 255 -14.12 -0.01 -28.99
N LYS A 256 -13.86 0.34 -30.26
CA LYS A 256 -12.69 -0.17 -31.00
C LYS A 256 -11.42 0.68 -30.80
N ASN A 257 -11.59 1.98 -30.51
CA ASN A 257 -10.50 2.94 -30.37
C ASN A 257 -10.10 3.11 -28.88
N VAL A 258 -9.91 1.96 -28.18
CA VAL A 258 -9.48 1.91 -26.79
C VAL A 258 -8.25 1.04 -26.67
N LYS A 259 -7.32 1.45 -25.84
CA LYS A 259 -6.16 0.67 -25.38
C LYS A 259 -6.20 0.55 -23.87
N PHE A 260 -5.71 -0.58 -23.40
CA PHE A 260 -5.62 -0.88 -21.96
C PHE A 260 -4.15 -0.94 -21.56
N ILE A 261 -3.81 -0.29 -20.45
CA ILE A 261 -2.47 -0.36 -19.87
C ILE A 261 -2.59 -1.08 -18.54
N ILE A 262 -1.80 -2.15 -18.39
CA ILE A 262 -1.64 -2.88 -17.13
C ILE A 262 -0.22 -2.59 -16.62
N ALA A 263 -0.13 -1.77 -15.58
CA ALA A 263 1.12 -1.37 -14.95
C ALA A 263 1.29 -2.05 -13.59
N GLY A 264 2.40 -2.73 -13.41
CA GLY A 264 2.78 -3.50 -12.22
C GLY A 264 3.24 -4.89 -12.56
N THR A 265 3.67 -5.62 -11.53
CA THR A 265 4.12 -7.03 -11.62
C THR A 265 3.49 -7.83 -10.48
N GLY A 266 3.47 -9.14 -10.58
CA GLY A 266 2.97 -10.03 -9.55
C GLY A 266 2.80 -11.48 -10.02
N ASP A 267 2.33 -12.31 -9.12
CA ASP A 267 2.14 -13.75 -9.34
C ASP A 267 1.04 -14.08 -10.36
N MET A 268 0.09 -13.18 -10.58
CA MET A 268 -0.93 -13.34 -11.63
C MET A 268 -0.51 -12.85 -13.02
N GLU A 269 0.68 -12.28 -13.19
CA GLU A 269 1.12 -11.74 -14.49
C GLU A 269 1.06 -12.78 -15.62
N PRO A 270 1.58 -14.02 -15.47
CA PRO A 270 1.47 -15.03 -16.51
C PRO A 270 0.02 -15.37 -16.86
N PHE A 271 -0.83 -15.52 -15.84
CA PHE A 271 -2.26 -15.80 -16.01
C PHE A 271 -2.98 -14.70 -16.79
N VAL A 272 -2.71 -13.45 -16.46
CA VAL A 272 -3.35 -12.28 -17.09
C VAL A 272 -2.94 -12.14 -18.56
N ILE A 273 -1.67 -12.39 -18.89
CA ILE A 273 -1.16 -12.42 -20.27
C ILE A 273 -1.82 -13.53 -21.06
N GLU A 274 -1.86 -14.75 -20.53
CA GLU A 274 -2.50 -15.90 -21.16
C GLU A 274 -4.00 -15.63 -21.40
N LYS A 275 -4.68 -15.09 -20.41
CA LYS A 275 -6.10 -14.76 -20.50
C LYS A 275 -6.39 -13.69 -21.57
N ALA A 276 -5.54 -12.68 -21.71
CA ALA A 276 -5.65 -11.69 -22.77
C ALA A 276 -5.49 -12.33 -24.18
N ALA A 277 -4.60 -13.32 -24.30
CA ALA A 277 -4.42 -14.07 -25.55
C ALA A 277 -5.63 -14.96 -25.88
N GLU A 278 -6.13 -15.74 -24.89
CA GLU A 278 -7.33 -16.57 -25.05
C GLU A 278 -8.55 -15.76 -25.48
N LEU A 279 -8.72 -14.56 -24.94
CA LEU A 279 -9.81 -13.64 -25.26
C LEU A 279 -9.61 -12.91 -26.59
N GLY A 280 -8.44 -13.06 -27.24
CA GLY A 280 -8.13 -12.42 -28.53
C GLY A 280 -7.95 -10.90 -28.46
N ILE A 281 -7.52 -10.36 -27.32
CA ILE A 281 -7.40 -8.91 -27.07
C ILE A 281 -5.98 -8.44 -26.78
N SER A 282 -4.96 -9.29 -26.89
CA SER A 282 -3.56 -8.96 -26.59
C SER A 282 -3.03 -7.74 -27.32
N SER A 283 -3.46 -7.51 -28.57
CA SER A 283 -3.05 -6.34 -29.38
C SER A 283 -3.59 -5.01 -28.83
N LYS A 284 -4.55 -5.04 -27.91
CA LYS A 284 -5.16 -3.89 -27.28
C LYS A 284 -4.69 -3.66 -25.84
N ILE A 285 -3.88 -4.58 -25.28
CA ILE A 285 -3.36 -4.48 -23.91
C ILE A 285 -1.84 -4.26 -23.97
N MET A 286 -1.37 -3.25 -23.25
CA MET A 286 0.03 -3.00 -23.00
C MET A 286 0.37 -3.41 -21.56
N PHE A 287 1.28 -4.34 -21.40
CA PHE A 287 1.88 -4.68 -20.10
C PHE A 287 3.11 -3.80 -19.88
N ALA A 288 3.01 -2.82 -18.98
CA ALA A 288 4.06 -1.83 -18.75
C ALA A 288 5.10 -2.29 -17.71
N GLY A 289 4.85 -3.40 -17.00
CA GLY A 289 5.71 -3.85 -15.93
C GLY A 289 5.72 -2.89 -14.74
N PHE A 290 6.78 -2.93 -13.94
CA PHE A 290 6.95 -2.03 -12.80
C PHE A 290 7.32 -0.63 -13.27
N LEU A 291 6.62 0.38 -12.79
CA LEU A 291 6.85 1.78 -13.13
C LEU A 291 7.62 2.51 -12.02
N SER A 292 8.53 3.40 -12.40
CA SER A 292 9.12 4.37 -11.49
C SER A 292 8.08 5.38 -10.98
N PRO A 293 8.31 6.08 -9.86
CA PRO A 293 7.37 7.11 -9.38
C PRO A 293 7.03 8.17 -10.43
N GLU A 294 8.01 8.57 -11.24
CA GLU A 294 7.82 9.53 -12.35
C GLU A 294 6.93 8.93 -13.45
N ASP A 295 7.14 7.67 -13.80
CA ASP A 295 6.35 7.00 -14.85
C ASP A 295 4.93 6.67 -14.37
N VAL A 296 4.73 6.44 -13.08
CA VAL A 296 3.41 6.32 -12.44
C VAL A 296 2.60 7.61 -12.66
N GLU A 297 3.20 8.77 -12.40
CA GLU A 297 2.51 10.05 -12.61
C GLU A 297 2.19 10.28 -14.10
N LYS A 298 3.14 9.96 -15.01
CA LYS A 298 2.89 10.00 -16.46
C LYS A 298 1.75 9.07 -16.88
N ALA A 299 1.72 7.85 -16.33
CA ALA A 299 0.66 6.89 -16.63
C ALA A 299 -0.71 7.42 -16.24
N TYR A 300 -0.86 8.01 -15.06
CA TYR A 300 -2.12 8.67 -14.68
C TYR A 300 -2.48 9.82 -15.61
N LYS A 301 -1.56 10.76 -15.87
CA LYS A 301 -1.83 11.93 -16.75
C LYS A 301 -2.19 11.54 -18.19
N THR A 302 -1.67 10.40 -18.66
CA THR A 302 -1.95 9.87 -20.00
C THR A 302 -3.29 9.15 -20.08
N ALA A 303 -3.74 8.53 -18.99
CA ALA A 303 -4.96 7.75 -18.93
C ALA A 303 -6.22 8.63 -18.97
N ASP A 304 -7.23 8.19 -19.71
CA ASP A 304 -8.57 8.76 -19.65
C ASP A 304 -9.32 8.29 -18.40
N ILE A 305 -9.11 7.02 -18.05
CA ILE A 305 -9.77 6.36 -16.92
C ILE A 305 -8.75 5.50 -16.16
N TYR A 306 -8.75 5.60 -14.85
CA TYR A 306 -8.09 4.66 -13.94
C TYR A 306 -9.13 3.70 -13.38
N VAL A 307 -8.83 2.41 -13.37
CA VAL A 307 -9.72 1.35 -12.88
C VAL A 307 -9.04 0.55 -11.77
N MET A 308 -9.70 0.44 -10.62
CA MET A 308 -9.26 -0.34 -9.47
C MET A 308 -10.27 -1.43 -9.13
N PRO A 309 -10.23 -2.60 -9.79
CA PRO A 309 -11.20 -3.68 -9.62
C PRO A 309 -10.80 -4.64 -8.49
N SER A 310 -10.28 -4.09 -7.40
CA SER A 310 -9.71 -4.90 -6.31
C SER A 310 -10.75 -5.76 -5.61
N VAL A 311 -10.41 -7.04 -5.40
CA VAL A 311 -11.21 -8.02 -4.62
C VAL A 311 -11.27 -7.60 -3.15
N SER A 312 -10.17 -7.05 -2.65
CA SER A 312 -10.08 -6.51 -1.30
C SER A 312 -9.01 -5.42 -1.26
N GLU A 313 -9.42 -4.17 -1.09
CA GLU A 313 -8.53 -3.04 -1.01
C GLU A 313 -8.66 -2.38 0.37
N PRO A 314 -7.69 -2.54 1.27
CA PRO A 314 -7.76 -1.97 2.61
C PRO A 314 -7.98 -0.45 2.61
N PHE A 315 -7.32 0.27 1.69
CA PHE A 315 -7.63 1.68 1.44
C PHE A 315 -7.72 1.98 -0.06
N GLY A 316 -6.60 2.05 -0.79
CA GLY A 316 -6.56 2.38 -2.22
C GLY A 316 -6.01 3.79 -2.51
N ILE A 317 -4.77 4.07 -2.07
CA ILE A 317 -4.08 5.35 -2.33
C ILE A 317 -4.02 5.65 -3.83
N THR A 318 -3.88 4.63 -4.68
CA THR A 318 -3.82 4.73 -6.15
C THR A 318 -5.06 5.42 -6.75
N ALA A 319 -6.23 5.30 -6.14
CA ALA A 319 -7.42 6.04 -6.57
C ALA A 319 -7.28 7.55 -6.30
N LEU A 320 -6.73 7.92 -5.13
CA LEU A 320 -6.46 9.33 -4.83
C LEU A 320 -5.34 9.90 -5.71
N GLU A 321 -4.33 9.08 -6.05
CA GLU A 321 -3.27 9.46 -7.00
C GLU A 321 -3.83 9.70 -8.41
N ALA A 322 -4.74 8.85 -8.89
CA ALA A 322 -5.43 9.07 -10.15
C ALA A 322 -6.23 10.38 -10.15
N MET A 323 -7.04 10.60 -9.11
CA MET A 323 -7.83 11.83 -8.95
C MET A 323 -6.95 13.07 -8.84
N LYS A 324 -5.82 13.00 -8.10
CA LYS A 324 -4.81 14.07 -8.03
C LYS A 324 -4.27 14.46 -9.42
N ASN A 325 -4.13 13.49 -10.30
CA ASN A 325 -3.64 13.67 -11.66
C ASN A 325 -4.76 13.99 -12.70
N LYS A 326 -5.97 14.35 -12.22
CA LYS A 326 -7.14 14.62 -13.07
C LYS A 326 -7.48 13.44 -13.99
N THR A 327 -7.39 12.23 -13.49
CA THR A 327 -7.78 11.00 -14.18
C THR A 327 -9.11 10.54 -13.58
N ALA A 328 -10.11 10.27 -14.43
CA ALA A 328 -11.40 9.75 -13.96
C ALA A 328 -11.19 8.37 -13.31
N ALA A 329 -11.71 8.18 -12.10
CA ALA A 329 -11.51 6.95 -11.33
C ALA A 329 -12.78 6.09 -11.28
N ILE A 330 -12.60 4.78 -11.48
CA ILE A 330 -13.62 3.76 -11.23
C ILE A 330 -13.04 2.76 -10.23
N VAL A 331 -13.69 2.59 -9.08
CA VAL A 331 -13.13 1.81 -7.98
C VAL A 331 -14.08 0.70 -7.55
N SER A 332 -13.49 -0.38 -7.03
CA SER A 332 -14.27 -1.44 -6.37
C SER A 332 -14.94 -0.91 -5.10
N LYS A 333 -16.20 -1.29 -4.87
CA LYS A 333 -16.91 -1.06 -3.61
C LYS A 333 -16.21 -1.76 -2.44
N GLN A 334 -15.46 -2.84 -2.70
CA GLN A 334 -14.68 -3.59 -1.72
C GLN A 334 -13.32 -2.91 -1.43
N SER A 335 -13.34 -1.59 -1.28
CA SER A 335 -12.16 -0.78 -0.98
C SER A 335 -12.44 0.27 0.09
N GLY A 336 -11.44 0.53 0.95
CA GLY A 336 -11.56 1.57 1.98
C GLY A 336 -11.67 2.98 1.41
N VAL A 337 -11.07 3.26 0.26
CA VAL A 337 -11.18 4.57 -0.39
C VAL A 337 -12.61 4.84 -0.87
N SER A 338 -13.37 3.79 -1.23
CA SER A 338 -14.77 3.92 -1.67
C SER A 338 -15.68 4.52 -0.60
N GLU A 339 -15.31 4.43 0.69
CA GLU A 339 -16.11 5.00 1.78
C GLU A 339 -15.94 6.52 1.94
N VAL A 340 -14.88 7.10 1.35
CA VAL A 340 -14.50 8.50 1.58
C VAL A 340 -14.49 9.37 0.32
N ILE A 341 -14.46 8.79 -0.90
CA ILE A 341 -14.53 9.56 -2.15
C ILE A 341 -15.90 9.43 -2.79
N ASN A 342 -16.39 10.52 -3.40
CA ASN A 342 -17.71 10.58 -4.03
C ASN A 342 -17.63 10.87 -5.54
N HIS A 343 -16.59 11.57 -6.00
CA HIS A 343 -16.42 11.92 -7.41
C HIS A 343 -15.63 10.83 -8.17
N CYS A 344 -16.14 9.61 -8.07
CA CYS A 344 -15.69 8.43 -8.77
C CYS A 344 -16.90 7.52 -9.06
N LEU A 345 -16.77 6.60 -9.99
CA LEU A 345 -17.77 5.53 -10.16
C LEU A 345 -17.36 4.33 -9.31
N LYS A 346 -18.35 3.55 -8.87
CA LYS A 346 -18.13 2.41 -7.95
C LYS A 346 -18.90 1.18 -8.44
N ALA A 347 -18.18 0.07 -8.66
CA ALA A 347 -18.76 -1.21 -9.03
C ALA A 347 -18.35 -2.30 -8.03
N ASP A 348 -19.11 -3.36 -7.94
CA ASP A 348 -18.64 -4.58 -7.29
C ASP A 348 -17.59 -5.25 -8.18
N PHE A 349 -16.45 -5.72 -7.61
CA PHE A 349 -15.34 -6.23 -8.44
C PHE A 349 -15.75 -7.43 -9.32
N TRP A 350 -16.72 -8.23 -8.87
CA TRP A 350 -17.24 -9.39 -9.61
C TRP A 350 -18.26 -9.03 -10.69
N ASP A 351 -18.84 -7.82 -10.63
CA ASP A 351 -19.81 -7.36 -11.62
C ASP A 351 -19.07 -6.72 -12.81
N VAL A 352 -18.56 -7.62 -13.67
CA VAL A 352 -17.81 -7.24 -14.87
C VAL A 352 -18.69 -6.47 -15.86
N ASP A 353 -20.00 -6.73 -15.88
CA ASP A 353 -20.94 -6.02 -16.74
C ASP A 353 -21.10 -4.58 -16.32
N GLU A 354 -21.37 -4.33 -15.03
CA GLU A 354 -21.46 -2.98 -14.48
C GLU A 354 -20.14 -2.22 -14.64
N LEU A 355 -19.00 -2.87 -14.34
CA LEU A 355 -17.68 -2.28 -14.53
C LEU A 355 -17.45 -1.84 -15.98
N SER A 356 -17.79 -2.70 -16.95
CA SER A 356 -17.67 -2.41 -18.37
C SER A 356 -18.58 -1.27 -18.81
N ASN A 357 -19.84 -1.29 -18.34
CA ASN A 357 -20.82 -0.25 -18.65
C ASN A 357 -20.39 1.13 -18.13
N GLN A 358 -19.85 1.18 -16.92
CA GLN A 358 -19.31 2.41 -16.33
C GLN A 358 -18.12 2.94 -17.14
N ILE A 359 -17.17 2.08 -17.54
CA ILE A 359 -16.03 2.46 -18.38
C ILE A 359 -16.52 3.00 -19.73
N ILE A 360 -17.42 2.29 -20.42
CA ILE A 360 -17.98 2.72 -21.70
C ILE A 360 -18.69 4.07 -21.56
N SER A 361 -19.45 4.28 -20.48
CA SER A 361 -20.13 5.54 -20.21
C SER A 361 -19.16 6.71 -20.11
N VAL A 362 -18.06 6.54 -19.35
CA VAL A 362 -17.02 7.59 -19.21
C VAL A 362 -16.29 7.82 -20.53
N LEU A 363 -16.08 6.78 -21.35
CA LEU A 363 -15.42 6.91 -22.66
C LEU A 363 -16.29 7.65 -23.69
N ARG A 364 -17.64 7.51 -23.63
CA ARG A 364 -18.59 8.08 -24.58
C ARG A 364 -19.06 9.49 -24.22
N TYR A 365 -19.15 9.79 -22.93
CA TYR A 365 -19.74 11.04 -22.47
C TYR A 365 -18.66 11.95 -21.86
N ASP A 366 -18.06 12.80 -22.73
CA ASP A 366 -17.03 13.76 -22.29
C ASP A 366 -17.47 14.62 -21.09
N PRO A 367 -18.74 15.12 -20.98
CA PRO A 367 -19.17 15.86 -19.80
C PRO A 367 -19.12 15.04 -18.49
N LEU A 368 -19.37 13.72 -18.55
CA LEU A 368 -19.23 12.84 -17.37
C LEU A 368 -17.74 12.68 -17.02
N GLN A 369 -16.89 12.44 -18.03
CA GLN A 369 -15.45 12.32 -17.83
C GLN A 369 -14.88 13.60 -17.21
N ASP A 370 -15.21 14.77 -17.74
CA ASP A 370 -14.74 16.06 -17.26
C ASP A 370 -15.21 16.33 -15.82
N ALA A 371 -16.48 16.02 -15.52
CA ALA A 371 -17.00 16.15 -14.16
C ALA A 371 -16.26 15.26 -13.17
N LEU A 372 -15.94 14.01 -13.53
CA LEU A 372 -15.17 13.10 -12.68
C LEU A 372 -13.73 13.59 -12.48
N LYS A 373 -13.09 14.07 -13.55
CA LYS A 373 -11.71 14.61 -13.50
C LYS A 373 -11.61 15.85 -12.61
N GLU A 374 -12.42 16.85 -12.86
CA GLU A 374 -12.31 18.14 -12.16
C GLU A 374 -12.79 18.03 -10.70
N ASN A 375 -13.97 17.45 -10.47
CA ASN A 375 -14.47 17.29 -9.11
C ASN A 375 -13.65 16.26 -8.30
N GLY A 376 -13.16 15.19 -8.96
CA GLY A 376 -12.25 14.24 -8.36
C GLY A 376 -10.95 14.89 -7.90
N TYR A 377 -10.35 15.74 -8.74
CA TYR A 377 -9.16 16.52 -8.38
C TYR A 377 -9.42 17.43 -7.16
N LEU A 378 -10.54 18.17 -7.15
CA LEU A 378 -10.90 19.05 -6.05
C LEU A 378 -11.14 18.25 -4.75
N GLU A 379 -11.77 17.09 -4.86
CA GLU A 379 -12.01 16.21 -3.72
C GLU A 379 -10.71 15.62 -3.17
N SER A 380 -9.80 15.16 -4.05
CA SER A 380 -8.53 14.55 -3.63
C SER A 380 -7.67 15.50 -2.79
N ARG A 381 -7.77 16.81 -2.99
CA ARG A 381 -7.06 17.84 -2.20
C ARG A 381 -7.44 17.86 -0.71
N LYS A 382 -8.57 17.27 -0.34
CA LYS A 382 -8.99 17.14 1.06
C LYS A 382 -8.21 16.05 1.81
N PHE A 383 -7.58 15.13 1.07
CA PHE A 383 -6.83 13.99 1.61
C PHE A 383 -5.33 14.30 1.70
N ASN A 384 -4.95 15.14 2.66
CA ASN A 384 -3.56 15.44 3.00
C ASN A 384 -3.11 14.65 4.23
N TRP A 385 -1.80 14.46 4.41
CA TRP A 385 -1.24 13.68 5.51
C TRP A 385 -1.34 14.34 6.89
N ASP A 386 -1.71 15.62 6.97
CA ASP A 386 -1.85 16.33 8.25
C ASP A 386 -3.01 15.78 9.09
N THR A 387 -4.14 15.49 8.47
CA THR A 387 -5.29 14.88 9.16
C THR A 387 -4.99 13.48 9.71
N PRO A 388 -4.38 12.54 8.95
CA PRO A 388 -3.90 11.26 9.50
C PRO A 388 -2.92 11.43 10.65
N ALA A 389 -1.97 12.37 10.54
CA ALA A 389 -0.98 12.62 11.58
C ALA A 389 -1.63 13.13 12.88
N ASP A 390 -2.58 14.08 12.79
CA ASP A 390 -3.32 14.58 13.96
C ASP A 390 -4.07 13.45 14.66
N LYS A 391 -4.78 12.59 13.92
CA LYS A 391 -5.46 11.42 14.49
C LYS A 391 -4.49 10.43 15.16
N CYS A 392 -3.30 10.23 14.58
CA CYS A 392 -2.27 9.40 15.22
C CYS A 392 -1.76 10.04 16.53
N ILE A 393 -1.53 11.36 16.54
CA ILE A 393 -1.13 12.10 17.75
C ILE A 393 -2.21 12.00 18.82
N ASP A 394 -3.49 12.09 18.47
CA ASP A 394 -4.60 11.89 19.40
C ASP A 394 -4.59 10.49 20.01
N VAL A 395 -4.35 9.46 19.21
CA VAL A 395 -4.20 8.07 19.70
C VAL A 395 -3.01 7.96 20.67
N TYR A 396 -1.88 8.58 20.35
CA TYR A 396 -0.69 8.55 21.20
C TYR A 396 -0.95 9.25 22.54
N ASN A 397 -1.53 10.45 22.51
CA ASN A 397 -1.86 11.22 23.72
C ASN A 397 -2.84 10.48 24.63
N GLN A 398 -3.84 9.79 24.05
CA GLN A 398 -4.76 8.95 24.84
C GLN A 398 -4.08 7.81 25.59
N LEU A 399 -2.97 7.30 25.07
CA LEU A 399 -2.24 6.19 25.68
C LEU A 399 -1.20 6.68 26.69
N ILE A 400 -0.49 7.78 26.41
CA ILE A 400 0.52 8.35 27.32
C ILE A 400 -0.15 8.91 28.58
N ASN A 401 -1.31 9.59 28.44
CA ASN A 401 -2.01 10.21 29.57
C ASN A 401 -2.79 9.21 30.45
N LYS A 402 -2.86 7.93 30.06
CA LYS A 402 -3.48 6.87 30.86
C LYS A 402 -2.50 6.08 31.72
N GLY A 403 -1.22 6.22 31.49
CA GLY A 403 -0.14 5.57 32.24
C GLY A 403 0.50 6.50 33.25
#